data_3ca82915e73e869242dc934e6a2216ae
#
_entry.id   3ca82915e73e869242dc934e6a2216ae
#
_cell.length_a   1.000
_cell.length_b   1.000
_cell.length_c   1.000
_cell.angle_alpha   90.00
_cell.angle_beta   90.00
_cell.angle_gamma   90.00
#
_symmetry.space_group_name_H-M   'P 1'
#
loop_
_entity.id
_entity.type
_entity.pdbx_description
1 polymer ?
#
loop_
_entity_poly.entity_id
_entity_poly.type
_entity_poly.pdbx_seq_one_letter_code
_entity_poly.pdbx_strand_id
1 'polypeptide(L)'
;MANKATGNASPVPVVTDSEDVSHLLSGGGKSIPLFKVHLPESVLQPLNSTLMSGYIGQGPKVDQFEEQLAPWMGGGNVLTTSSGTASLHLAMRLAGVGEGDEVITTAMTCTATN
;
A
#
# COMPACT_ATOMS: atom_id res chain seq x y z
N MET A 1 8.02 33.37 26.83
CA MET A 1 8.87 32.23 27.26
C MET A 1 8.99 31.27 26.08
N ALA A 2 10.15 31.31 25.44
CA ALA A 2 10.43 30.52 24.23
C ALA A 2 11.02 29.16 24.66
N ASN A 3 10.36 28.07 24.30
CA ASN A 3 10.86 26.72 24.53
C ASN A 3 11.77 26.30 23.37
N LYS A 4 13.06 26.27 23.63
CA LYS A 4 14.12 25.90 22.71
C LYS A 4 14.33 24.39 22.81
N ALA A 5 13.66 23.60 21.98
CA ALA A 5 13.94 22.17 21.82
C ALA A 5 15.12 21.99 20.85
N THR A 6 16.33 21.91 21.40
CA THR A 6 17.53 21.47 20.68
C THR A 6 17.55 19.94 20.67
N GLY A 7 16.85 19.33 19.72
CA GLY A 7 17.03 17.93 19.39
C GLY A 7 18.29 17.78 18.53
N ASN A 8 19.37 17.31 19.15
CA ASN A 8 20.61 16.93 18.48
C ASN A 8 20.36 15.60 17.75
N ALA A 9 19.79 15.65 16.54
CA ALA A 9 19.70 14.48 15.67
C ALA A 9 21.13 14.18 15.15
N SER A 10 21.68 13.06 15.55
CA SER A 10 22.94 12.56 14.97
C SER A 10 22.78 12.45 13.46
N PRO A 11 23.75 12.92 12.66
CA PRO A 11 23.65 12.80 11.21
C PRO A 11 23.55 11.32 10.83
N VAL A 12 22.58 10.99 9.98
CA VAL A 12 22.43 9.67 9.41
C VAL A 12 23.71 9.39 8.60
N PRO A 13 24.42 8.28 8.84
CA PRO A 13 25.63 7.97 8.09
C PRO A 13 25.26 7.82 6.61
N VAL A 14 25.91 8.62 5.77
CA VAL A 14 25.82 8.48 4.31
C VAL A 14 26.75 7.34 3.91
N VAL A 15 26.19 6.21 3.51
CA VAL A 15 26.95 5.07 2.97
C VAL A 15 27.39 5.44 1.55
N THR A 16 28.70 5.65 1.36
CA THR A 16 29.27 6.13 0.09
C THR A 16 29.91 5.02 -0.77
N ASP A 17 30.11 3.81 -0.22
CA ASP A 17 30.75 2.70 -0.94
C ASP A 17 29.92 1.42 -0.89
N SER A 18 29.88 0.70 -2.02
CA SER A 18 29.13 -0.55 -2.18
C SER A 18 29.67 -1.71 -1.32
N GLU A 19 30.91 -1.64 -0.86
CA GLU A 19 31.51 -2.64 0.04
C GLU A 19 31.00 -2.51 1.47
N ASP A 20 30.61 -1.30 1.88
CA ASP A 20 30.15 -1.02 3.25
C ASP A 20 28.73 -1.52 3.51
N VAL A 21 27.98 -1.82 2.45
CA VAL A 21 26.60 -2.34 2.57
C VAL A 21 26.58 -3.85 2.75
N SER A 22 27.62 -4.55 2.26
CA SER A 22 27.65 -6.02 2.28
C SER A 22 27.66 -6.59 3.70
N HIS A 23 28.33 -5.91 4.66
CA HIS A 23 28.34 -6.35 6.06
C HIS A 23 27.00 -6.08 6.78
N LEU A 24 26.24 -5.07 6.37
CA LEU A 24 24.88 -4.83 6.86
C LEU A 24 23.90 -5.88 6.32
N LEU A 25 24.18 -6.39 5.12
CA LEU A 25 23.39 -7.43 4.47
C LEU A 25 23.82 -8.85 4.89
N SER A 26 25.06 -9.02 5.37
CA SER A 26 25.65 -10.29 5.80
C SER A 26 25.49 -10.59 7.31
N GLY A 27 24.74 -9.75 8.03
CA GLY A 27 24.38 -10.09 9.40
C GLY A 27 23.75 -11.47 9.42
N GLY A 28 24.39 -12.47 10.11
CA GLY A 28 24.02 -13.89 10.18
C GLY A 28 22.60 -14.15 10.71
N GLY A 29 21.66 -13.34 10.32
CA GLY A 29 20.27 -13.34 10.63
C GLY A 29 19.41 -13.93 9.50
N LYS A 30 18.20 -14.27 9.82
CA LYS A 30 17.17 -14.70 8.87
C LYS A 30 17.04 -13.62 7.80
N SER A 31 17.10 -14.00 6.52
CA SER A 31 16.82 -13.11 5.39
C SER A 31 15.44 -12.45 5.60
N ILE A 32 15.43 -11.12 5.60
CA ILE A 32 14.17 -10.36 5.65
C ILE A 32 13.75 -10.13 4.20
N PRO A 33 12.65 -10.74 3.74
CA PRO A 33 12.19 -10.53 2.39
C PRO A 33 11.76 -9.08 2.20
N LEU A 34 12.15 -8.48 1.08
CA LEU A 34 11.73 -7.13 0.70
C LEU A 34 10.19 -7.04 0.59
N PHE A 35 9.59 -8.15 0.18
CA PHE A 35 8.15 -8.24 -0.03
C PHE A 35 7.63 -9.60 0.45
N LYS A 36 6.73 -9.59 1.41
CA LYS A 36 6.05 -10.79 1.90
C LYS A 36 4.65 -10.44 2.39
N VAL A 37 3.66 -11.07 1.79
CA VAL A 37 2.26 -10.93 2.24
C VAL A 37 2.06 -11.73 3.52
N HIS A 38 1.43 -11.13 4.52
CA HIS A 38 0.99 -11.81 5.73
C HIS A 38 -0.38 -12.44 5.50
N LEU A 39 -0.47 -13.75 5.61
CA LEU A 39 -1.72 -14.52 5.54
C LEU A 39 -1.87 -15.33 6.84
N PRO A 40 -2.77 -14.94 7.75
CA PRO A 40 -3.06 -15.72 8.94
C PRO A 40 -3.84 -17.00 8.56
N GLU A 41 -3.70 -18.08 9.35
CA GLU A 41 -4.40 -19.32 9.10
C GLU A 41 -5.94 -19.16 9.09
N SER A 42 -6.45 -18.18 9.81
CA SER A 42 -7.89 -17.87 9.85
C SER A 42 -8.49 -17.50 8.49
N VAL A 43 -7.64 -17.15 7.48
CA VAL A 43 -8.11 -16.85 6.13
C VAL A 43 -8.54 -18.09 5.35
N LEU A 44 -8.04 -19.29 5.72
CA LEU A 44 -8.25 -20.52 4.94
C LEU A 44 -9.71 -20.92 4.86
N GLN A 45 -10.43 -20.84 5.97
CA GLN A 45 -11.82 -21.25 6.02
C GLN A 45 -12.75 -20.32 5.21
N PRO A 46 -12.72 -18.99 5.39
CA PRO A 46 -13.52 -18.10 4.54
C PRO A 46 -13.12 -18.14 3.06
N LEU A 47 -11.83 -18.33 2.75
CA LEU A 47 -11.37 -18.50 1.37
C LEU A 47 -11.98 -19.76 0.72
N ASN A 48 -11.92 -20.90 1.41
CA ASN A 48 -12.52 -22.13 0.93
C ASN A 48 -14.04 -21.97 0.69
N SER A 49 -14.75 -21.36 1.65
CA SER A 49 -16.18 -21.11 1.52
C SER A 49 -16.51 -20.24 0.31
N THR A 50 -15.71 -19.21 0.05
CA THR A 50 -15.90 -18.29 -1.09
C THR A 50 -15.65 -19.03 -2.42
N LEU A 51 -14.58 -19.81 -2.51
CA LEU A 51 -14.29 -20.62 -3.70
C LEU A 51 -15.40 -21.61 -4.00
N MET A 52 -15.89 -22.34 -2.97
CA MET A 52 -16.96 -23.31 -3.13
C MET A 52 -18.33 -22.68 -3.44
N SER A 53 -18.54 -21.42 -3.11
CA SER A 53 -19.76 -20.69 -3.46
C SER A 53 -19.87 -20.32 -4.93
N GLY A 54 -18.75 -20.33 -5.67
CA GLY A 54 -18.65 -19.88 -7.05
C GLY A 54 -18.61 -18.36 -7.24
N TYR A 55 -18.82 -17.54 -6.19
CA TYR A 55 -18.71 -16.07 -6.24
C TYR A 55 -17.25 -15.63 -6.03
N ILE A 56 -16.40 -15.90 -7.00
CA ILE A 56 -14.95 -15.63 -6.94
C ILE A 56 -14.54 -14.26 -7.49
N GLY A 57 -15.48 -13.50 -8.04
CA GLY A 57 -15.30 -12.11 -8.50
C GLY A 57 -16.08 -11.13 -7.63
N GLN A 58 -16.76 -10.20 -8.28
CA GLN A 58 -17.73 -9.31 -7.61
C GLN A 58 -18.84 -10.15 -6.97
N GLY A 59 -19.11 -9.95 -5.68
CA GLY A 59 -20.11 -10.72 -4.97
C GLY A 59 -20.21 -10.35 -3.49
N PRO A 60 -20.98 -11.11 -2.68
CA PRO A 60 -21.30 -10.75 -1.29
C PRO A 60 -20.10 -10.46 -0.39
N LYS A 61 -18.93 -11.04 -0.67
CA LYS A 61 -17.71 -10.76 0.10
C LYS A 61 -17.10 -9.40 -0.23
N VAL A 62 -17.26 -8.96 -1.46
CA VAL A 62 -16.84 -7.62 -1.88
C VAL A 62 -17.75 -6.58 -1.24
N ASP A 63 -19.06 -6.78 -1.30
CA ASP A 63 -20.04 -5.88 -0.68
C ASP A 63 -19.78 -5.74 0.82
N GLN A 64 -19.57 -6.88 1.52
CA GLN A 64 -19.22 -6.89 2.94
C GLN A 64 -17.91 -6.16 3.24
N PHE A 65 -16.90 -6.27 2.38
CA PHE A 65 -15.64 -5.56 2.53
C PHE A 65 -15.83 -4.04 2.39
N GLU A 66 -16.57 -3.61 1.37
CA GLU A 66 -16.87 -2.20 1.13
C GLU A 66 -17.65 -1.58 2.30
N GLU A 67 -18.66 -2.28 2.80
CA GLU A 67 -19.43 -1.87 3.98
C GLU A 67 -18.57 -1.73 5.25
N GLN A 68 -17.66 -2.67 5.49
CA GLN A 68 -16.78 -2.63 6.65
C GLN A 68 -15.69 -1.56 6.53
N LEU A 69 -15.23 -1.26 5.32
CA LEU A 69 -14.18 -0.27 5.09
C LEU A 69 -14.72 1.17 5.16
N ALA A 70 -15.97 1.41 4.77
CA ALA A 70 -16.56 2.74 4.75
C ALA A 70 -16.42 3.52 6.07
N PRO A 71 -16.68 2.97 7.26
CA PRO A 71 -16.48 3.68 8.53
C PRO A 71 -15.02 4.11 8.77
N TRP A 72 -14.04 3.30 8.36
CA TRP A 72 -12.61 3.60 8.49
C TRP A 72 -12.17 4.76 7.58
N MET A 73 -12.87 4.94 6.47
CA MET A 73 -12.64 6.04 5.53
C MET A 73 -13.37 7.33 5.91
N GLY A 74 -14.01 7.39 7.09
CA GLY A 74 -14.80 8.53 7.53
C GLY A 74 -16.25 8.54 7.05
N GLY A 75 -16.73 7.42 6.54
CA GLY A 75 -18.04 7.27 5.92
C GLY A 75 -17.99 7.51 4.39
N GLY A 76 -19.15 7.41 3.77
CA GLY A 76 -19.31 7.58 2.32
C GLY A 76 -19.31 6.27 1.55
N ASN A 77 -19.24 6.38 0.23
CA ASN A 77 -19.26 5.24 -0.67
C ASN A 77 -17.84 4.71 -0.88
N VAL A 78 -17.65 3.42 -0.69
CA VAL A 78 -16.43 2.69 -1.03
C VAL A 78 -16.72 1.81 -2.23
N LEU A 79 -15.84 1.83 -3.22
CA LEU A 79 -15.92 1.00 -4.40
C LEU A 79 -14.57 0.29 -4.58
N THR A 80 -14.59 -1.02 -4.62
CA THR A 80 -13.43 -1.83 -4.97
C THR A 80 -13.26 -1.92 -6.48
N THR A 81 -12.01 -2.02 -6.90
CA THR A 81 -11.64 -2.17 -8.32
C THR A 81 -10.75 -3.38 -8.50
N SER A 82 -10.55 -3.81 -9.74
CA SER A 82 -9.72 -4.97 -10.08
C SER A 82 -8.23 -4.80 -9.80
N SER A 83 -7.75 -3.54 -9.64
CA SER A 83 -6.35 -3.23 -9.37
C SER A 83 -6.16 -1.80 -8.88
N GLY A 84 -5.04 -1.50 -8.23
CA GLY A 84 -4.66 -0.13 -7.88
C GLY A 84 -4.52 0.77 -9.11
N THR A 85 -4.06 0.25 -10.24
CA THR A 85 -4.01 0.98 -11.53
C THR A 85 -5.40 1.43 -11.96
N ALA A 86 -6.38 0.53 -11.89
CA ALA A 86 -7.78 0.85 -12.23
C ALA A 86 -8.36 1.88 -11.27
N SER A 87 -8.05 1.78 -9.97
CA SER A 87 -8.47 2.76 -8.96
C SER A 87 -7.91 4.14 -9.25
N LEU A 88 -6.61 4.24 -9.54
CA LEU A 88 -5.95 5.53 -9.86
C LEU A 88 -6.54 6.15 -11.13
N HIS A 89 -6.73 5.36 -12.17
CA HIS A 89 -7.35 5.84 -13.41
C HIS A 89 -8.76 6.37 -13.17
N LEU A 90 -9.58 5.62 -12.44
CA LEU A 90 -10.93 6.04 -12.08
C LEU A 90 -10.93 7.31 -11.23
N ALA A 91 -10.04 7.41 -10.23
CA ALA A 91 -9.89 8.58 -9.37
C ALA A 91 -9.56 9.84 -10.18
N MET A 92 -8.61 9.76 -11.12
CA MET A 92 -8.27 10.88 -12.00
C MET A 92 -9.45 11.30 -12.86
N ARG A 93 -10.20 10.34 -13.43
CA ARG A 93 -11.41 10.63 -14.20
C ARG A 93 -12.50 11.32 -13.38
N LEU A 94 -12.71 10.86 -12.14
CA LEU A 94 -13.68 11.48 -11.22
C LEU A 94 -13.24 12.87 -10.75
N ALA A 95 -11.93 13.10 -10.63
CA ALA A 95 -11.36 14.42 -10.32
C ALA A 95 -11.42 15.40 -11.50
N GLY A 96 -11.81 14.95 -12.69
CA GLY A 96 -11.91 15.76 -13.88
C GLY A 96 -10.58 15.99 -14.61
N VAL A 97 -9.53 15.23 -14.26
CA VAL A 97 -8.22 15.33 -14.92
C VAL A 97 -8.34 14.94 -16.38
N GLY A 98 -7.83 15.81 -17.26
CA GLY A 98 -7.88 15.67 -18.72
C GLY A 98 -6.58 16.06 -19.41
N GLU A 99 -6.63 16.13 -20.72
CA GLU A 99 -5.48 16.51 -21.55
C GLU A 99 -5.00 17.92 -21.21
N GLY A 100 -3.69 18.06 -20.94
CA GLY A 100 -3.05 19.32 -20.58
C GLY A 100 -3.00 19.61 -19.06
N ASP A 101 -3.63 18.80 -18.24
CA ASP A 101 -3.53 18.91 -16.77
C ASP A 101 -2.24 18.31 -16.24
N GLU A 102 -1.77 18.86 -15.13
CA GLU A 102 -0.59 18.38 -14.42
C GLU A 102 -0.98 17.61 -13.16
N VAL A 103 -0.36 16.47 -12.93
CA VAL A 103 -0.57 15.63 -11.74
C VAL A 103 0.74 15.49 -10.98
N ILE A 104 0.74 15.82 -9.69
CA ILE A 104 1.90 15.64 -8.81
C ILE A 104 1.85 14.24 -8.21
N THR A 105 2.93 13.50 -8.38
CA THR A 105 3.08 12.15 -7.86
C THR A 105 4.41 11.99 -7.09
N THR A 106 4.59 10.87 -6.39
CA THR A 106 5.82 10.57 -5.67
C THR A 106 6.89 10.01 -6.61
N ALA A 107 8.15 10.42 -6.41
CA ALA A 107 9.27 9.95 -7.25
C ALA A 107 9.53 8.44 -7.12
N MET A 108 9.25 7.86 -5.94
CA MET A 108 9.42 6.42 -5.68
C MET A 108 8.04 5.77 -5.54
N THR A 109 7.57 5.20 -6.63
CA THR A 109 6.27 4.52 -6.69
C THR A 109 6.26 3.47 -7.80
N CYS A 110 5.16 2.73 -7.91
CA CYS A 110 4.92 1.83 -9.04
C CYS A 110 4.71 2.64 -10.33
N THR A 111 5.20 2.13 -11.46
CA THR A 111 5.04 2.75 -12.79
C THR A 111 3.59 3.05 -13.18
N ALA A 112 2.64 2.32 -12.61
CA ALA A 112 1.21 2.57 -12.82
C ALA A 112 0.71 3.90 -12.19
N THR A 113 1.51 4.53 -11.32
CA THR A 113 1.17 5.79 -10.65
C THR A 113 1.67 7.01 -11.45
N ASN A 114 2.65 6.82 -12.34
CA ASN A 114 3.31 7.88 -13.12
C ASN A 114 2.79 7.94 -14.56
#